data_8c0af95889cadddb6f3409bd8952f7b9
#
_entry.id   8c0af95889cadddb6f3409bd8952f7b9
#
_cell.length_a   1.000
_cell.length_b   1.000
_cell.length_c   1.000
_cell.angle_alpha   90.00
_cell.angle_beta   90.00
_cell.angle_gamma   90.00
#
_symmetry.space_group_name_H-M   'P 1'
#
loop_
_entity.id
_entity.type
_entity.pdbx_description
1 polymer ?
#
loop_
_entity_poly.entity_id
_entity_poly.type
_entity_poly.pdbx_seq_one_letter_code
_entity_poly.pdbx_strand_id
1 'polypeptide(L)'
;MQLEHVRFDNPMFSLTTTFNRKDFTRLLTDKFGLEPARISEFFDTARGMKFYDEQQMTTGELFNKFFPGREDVVRLLMEPITYANGSTLEDPAITYGIVFSNFMSKGVFTFEGGTDRLIMLMHEDLKRNGVDVRIRCDVERIHAEQRRVTGVTVNGRFIRARSVVSNANIKATVLQLTGEDHFDKDFIDETRAVRLNNSSTQVYMGLKAEERIDESTGDLLFSSTAPAFETEMLLSRDITSRTFSFYYPRTRPQGRPRCLIVSSTNANFSDWSDLDKHEYQASKQDLIETTLDALDKYVPDIRSKIDHVEASTPRTFRHYTSHALGASFGTKFEGLAISRGLSKQVQGLFHAGSVGIIMSGWLGAINYGVIVANEVDALLFSSSTSTVS
;
A
#
# COMPACT_ATOMS: atom_id res chain seq x y z
N MET A 1 2.02 1.84 -18.63
CA MET A 1 1.01 2.70 -19.27
C MET A 1 0.55 3.71 -18.23
N GLN A 2 0.52 4.99 -18.56
CA GLN A 2 0.05 6.06 -17.67
C GLN A 2 -1.48 6.04 -17.59
N LEU A 3 -2.02 6.31 -16.39
CA LEU A 3 -3.46 6.53 -16.21
C LEU A 3 -3.78 7.98 -16.63
N GLU A 4 -4.70 8.13 -17.58
CA GLU A 4 -5.02 9.44 -18.19
C GLU A 4 -6.36 9.99 -17.69
N HIS A 5 -7.27 9.12 -17.26
CA HIS A 5 -8.62 9.50 -16.82
C HIS A 5 -8.86 9.04 -15.39
N VAL A 6 -8.71 9.97 -14.45
CA VAL A 6 -9.01 9.78 -13.03
C VAL A 6 -10.27 10.53 -12.68
N ARG A 7 -11.29 9.80 -12.27
CA ARG A 7 -12.60 10.33 -11.93
C ARG A 7 -12.84 10.34 -10.42
N PHE A 8 -13.43 11.42 -9.96
CA PHE A 8 -13.94 11.59 -8.60
C PHE A 8 -15.45 11.78 -8.67
N ASP A 9 -16.19 11.04 -7.88
CA ASP A 9 -17.66 11.16 -7.81
C ASP A 9 -18.13 11.02 -6.36
N ASN A 10 -18.52 12.11 -5.75
CA ASN A 10 -18.98 12.21 -4.38
C ASN A 10 -20.01 13.34 -4.24
N PRO A 11 -20.71 13.48 -3.10
CA PRO A 11 -21.74 14.51 -2.91
C PRO A 11 -21.27 15.95 -3.04
N MET A 12 -19.97 16.23 -2.88
CA MET A 12 -19.43 17.59 -3.02
C MET A 12 -19.09 17.94 -4.46
N PHE A 13 -18.61 16.96 -5.26
CA PHE A 13 -18.24 17.18 -6.65
C PHE A 13 -18.22 15.88 -7.47
N SER A 14 -18.44 16.05 -8.78
CA SER A 14 -18.17 15.03 -9.79
C SER A 14 -17.27 15.63 -10.85
N LEU A 15 -16.07 15.05 -11.06
CA LEU A 15 -15.07 15.60 -11.98
C LEU A 15 -14.08 14.52 -12.47
N THR A 16 -13.41 14.83 -13.58
CA THR A 16 -12.35 14.01 -14.16
C THR A 16 -11.08 14.85 -14.32
N THR A 17 -9.92 14.27 -14.03
CA THR A 17 -8.61 14.90 -14.13
C THR A 17 -7.54 13.86 -14.45
N THR A 18 -6.28 14.27 -14.43
CA THR A 18 -5.09 13.38 -14.49
C THR A 18 -4.28 13.52 -13.20
N PHE A 19 -3.38 12.57 -12.93
CA PHE A 19 -2.41 12.74 -11.85
C PHE A 19 -1.18 13.49 -12.35
N ASN A 20 -1.32 14.79 -12.60
CA ASN A 20 -0.20 15.69 -12.81
C ASN A 20 -0.44 17.08 -12.21
N ARG A 21 0.66 17.75 -11.84
CA ARG A 21 0.63 19.04 -11.15
C ARG A 21 -0.13 20.11 -11.95
N LYS A 22 0.05 20.17 -13.27
CA LYS A 22 -0.57 21.17 -14.13
C LYS A 22 -2.10 21.08 -14.15
N ASP A 23 -2.61 19.85 -14.33
CA ASP A 23 -4.05 19.62 -14.40
C ASP A 23 -4.71 19.80 -13.03
N PHE A 24 -4.06 19.36 -11.94
CA PHE A 24 -4.56 19.62 -10.59
C PHE A 24 -4.53 21.12 -10.25
N THR A 25 -3.48 21.85 -10.63
CA THR A 25 -3.44 23.32 -10.44
C THR A 25 -4.59 23.98 -11.17
N ARG A 26 -4.80 23.65 -12.45
CA ARG A 26 -5.92 24.18 -13.25
C ARG A 26 -7.27 23.83 -12.60
N LEU A 27 -7.47 22.58 -12.20
CA LEU A 27 -8.69 22.13 -11.54
C LEU A 27 -8.97 22.91 -10.24
N LEU A 28 -7.97 23.04 -9.38
CA LEU A 28 -8.06 23.75 -8.10
C LEU A 28 -8.33 25.27 -8.32
N THR A 29 -7.77 25.85 -9.37
CA THR A 29 -8.03 27.25 -9.73
C THR A 29 -9.43 27.43 -10.30
N ASP A 30 -9.79 26.66 -11.33
CA ASP A 30 -11.00 26.92 -12.13
C ASP A 30 -12.28 26.44 -11.41
N LYS A 31 -12.22 25.32 -10.70
CA LYS A 31 -13.38 24.70 -10.04
C LYS A 31 -13.50 25.07 -8.56
N PHE A 32 -12.36 25.20 -7.88
CA PHE A 32 -12.34 25.45 -6.44
C PHE A 32 -11.96 26.90 -6.07
N GLY A 33 -11.64 27.75 -7.08
CA GLY A 33 -11.36 29.17 -6.88
C GLY A 33 -10.12 29.47 -6.04
N LEU A 34 -9.13 28.57 -6.05
CA LEU A 34 -7.90 28.78 -5.30
C LEU A 34 -6.88 29.60 -6.08
N GLU A 35 -6.13 30.44 -5.38
CA GLU A 35 -5.04 31.21 -5.95
C GLU A 35 -3.87 30.30 -6.40
N PRO A 36 -3.40 30.41 -7.67
CA PRO A 36 -2.32 29.57 -8.20
C PRO A 36 -1.02 29.60 -7.36
N ALA A 37 -0.70 30.76 -6.76
CA ALA A 37 0.48 30.91 -5.91
C ALA A 37 0.38 30.02 -4.65
N ARG A 38 -0.80 29.96 -4.01
CA ARG A 38 -1.05 29.12 -2.83
C ARG A 38 -0.97 27.64 -3.18
N ILE A 39 -1.53 27.25 -4.32
CA ILE A 39 -1.46 25.88 -4.83
C ILE A 39 0.00 25.47 -5.07
N SER A 40 0.78 26.36 -5.72
CA SER A 40 2.20 26.10 -5.97
C SER A 40 2.98 25.93 -4.68
N GLU A 41 2.77 26.82 -3.70
CA GLU A 41 3.42 26.75 -2.38
C GLU A 41 3.08 25.46 -1.64
N PHE A 42 1.82 25.01 -1.69
CA PHE A 42 1.41 23.72 -1.13
C PHE A 42 2.15 22.55 -1.77
N PHE A 43 2.19 22.48 -3.10
CA PHE A 43 2.90 21.40 -3.80
C PHE A 43 4.39 21.42 -3.53
N ASP A 44 5.00 22.60 -3.45
CA ASP A 44 6.43 22.75 -3.18
C ASP A 44 6.77 22.39 -1.72
N THR A 45 5.89 22.75 -0.77
CA THR A 45 6.01 22.34 0.64
C THR A 45 5.92 20.82 0.77
N ALA A 46 4.89 20.19 0.17
CA ALA A 46 4.73 18.74 0.21
C ALA A 46 5.93 17.99 -0.42
N ARG A 47 6.46 18.53 -1.53
CA ARG A 47 7.64 17.97 -2.21
C ARG A 47 8.94 18.18 -1.44
N GLY A 48 9.05 19.28 -0.69
CA GLY A 48 10.23 19.66 0.07
C GLY A 48 10.44 18.87 1.35
N MET A 49 9.43 18.10 1.80
CA MET A 49 9.53 17.28 3.01
C MET A 49 10.60 16.21 2.85
N LYS A 50 11.53 16.16 3.80
CA LYS A 50 12.64 15.21 3.79
C LYS A 50 12.36 14.09 4.79
N PHE A 51 12.67 12.89 4.35
CA PHE A 51 12.46 11.66 5.11
C PHE A 51 13.16 11.63 6.49
N TYR A 52 14.26 12.36 6.61
CA TYR A 52 15.09 12.38 7.82
C TYR A 52 14.78 13.54 8.77
N ASP A 53 13.89 14.46 8.37
CA ASP A 53 13.50 15.58 9.21
C ASP A 53 12.58 15.09 10.35
N GLU A 54 12.65 15.74 11.51
CA GLU A 54 11.69 15.50 12.59
C GLU A 54 10.27 15.83 12.11
N GLN A 55 9.36 14.90 12.34
CA GLN A 55 7.96 15.05 11.89
C GLN A 55 7.18 15.85 12.93
N GLN A 56 7.07 17.15 12.73
CA GLN A 56 6.40 18.08 13.65
C GLN A 56 4.96 18.43 13.26
N MET A 57 4.50 18.02 12.07
CA MET A 57 3.21 18.44 11.51
C MET A 57 2.41 17.23 11.08
N THR A 58 1.11 17.23 11.39
CA THR A 58 0.15 16.27 10.83
C THR A 58 -0.29 16.67 9.42
N THR A 59 -0.88 15.74 8.69
CA THR A 59 -1.48 16.00 7.38
C THR A 59 -2.62 17.03 7.49
N GLY A 60 -3.44 16.94 8.55
CA GLY A 60 -4.51 17.91 8.82
C GLY A 60 -4.00 19.33 9.09
N GLU A 61 -2.91 19.48 9.83
CA GLU A 61 -2.27 20.78 10.07
C GLU A 61 -1.69 21.36 8.77
N LEU A 62 -1.10 20.52 7.90
CA LEU A 62 -0.64 20.93 6.59
C LEU A 62 -1.80 21.48 5.76
N PHE A 63 -2.93 20.77 5.70
CA PHE A 63 -4.09 21.24 4.94
C PHE A 63 -4.69 22.50 5.54
N ASN A 64 -4.81 22.59 6.86
CA ASN A 64 -5.35 23.78 7.51
C ASN A 64 -4.47 25.03 7.29
N LYS A 65 -3.15 24.87 7.20
CA LYS A 65 -2.22 25.94 6.83
C LYS A 65 -2.50 26.54 5.46
N PHE A 66 -2.78 25.68 4.46
CA PHE A 66 -2.95 26.13 3.08
C PHE A 66 -4.41 26.34 2.65
N PHE A 67 -5.32 25.54 3.22
CA PHE A 67 -6.73 25.51 2.81
C PHE A 67 -7.68 25.54 4.01
N PRO A 68 -7.60 26.56 4.89
CA PRO A 68 -8.43 26.61 6.10
C PRO A 68 -9.92 26.63 5.73
N GLY A 69 -10.71 25.72 6.33
CA GLY A 69 -12.15 25.63 6.12
C GLY A 69 -12.59 25.10 4.73
N ARG A 70 -11.65 24.57 3.92
CA ARG A 70 -11.93 24.07 2.57
C ARG A 70 -11.96 22.55 2.54
N GLU A 71 -13.01 21.98 3.13
CA GLU A 71 -13.23 20.53 3.18
C GLU A 71 -13.30 19.89 1.78
N ASP A 72 -13.88 20.61 0.80
CA ASP A 72 -13.94 20.20 -0.59
C ASP A 72 -12.54 19.99 -1.21
N VAL A 73 -11.61 20.90 -0.93
CA VAL A 73 -10.21 20.81 -1.38
C VAL A 73 -9.47 19.69 -0.66
N VAL A 74 -9.62 19.58 0.66
CA VAL A 74 -9.03 18.52 1.47
C VAL A 74 -9.50 17.17 0.95
N ARG A 75 -10.80 17.01 0.70
CA ARG A 75 -11.38 15.78 0.16
C ARG A 75 -10.76 15.42 -1.19
N LEU A 76 -10.71 16.34 -2.15
CA LEU A 76 -10.11 16.09 -3.46
C LEU A 76 -8.66 15.61 -3.37
N LEU A 77 -7.87 16.24 -2.49
CA LEU A 77 -6.45 15.96 -2.37
C LEU A 77 -6.16 14.70 -1.55
N MET A 78 -7.01 14.36 -0.57
CA MET A 78 -6.83 13.20 0.31
C MET A 78 -7.45 11.91 -0.21
N GLU A 79 -8.59 11.94 -0.91
CA GLU A 79 -9.27 10.72 -1.37
C GLU A 79 -8.33 9.72 -2.06
N PRO A 80 -7.44 10.12 -2.98
CA PRO A 80 -6.54 9.18 -3.64
C PRO A 80 -5.59 8.46 -2.70
N ILE A 81 -5.16 9.13 -1.65
CA ILE A 81 -4.20 8.58 -0.68
C ILE A 81 -4.92 7.75 0.37
N THR A 82 -5.98 8.29 0.95
CA THR A 82 -6.73 7.63 2.02
C THR A 82 -7.42 6.35 1.52
N TYR A 83 -8.04 6.37 0.34
CA TYR A 83 -8.71 5.18 -0.20
C TYR A 83 -7.71 4.12 -0.65
N ALA A 84 -6.49 4.53 -1.08
CA ALA A 84 -5.46 3.60 -1.50
C ALA A 84 -4.79 2.90 -0.32
N ASN A 85 -4.42 3.62 0.74
CA ASN A 85 -3.54 3.11 1.79
C ASN A 85 -3.99 3.36 3.24
N GLY A 86 -5.17 3.99 3.44
CA GLY A 86 -5.71 4.26 4.76
C GLY A 86 -5.00 5.37 5.54
N SER A 87 -4.26 6.25 4.86
CA SER A 87 -3.72 7.45 5.52
C SER A 87 -4.84 8.36 6.00
N THR A 88 -4.61 8.98 7.15
CA THR A 88 -5.57 9.88 7.81
C THR A 88 -4.99 11.28 7.95
N LEU A 89 -5.81 12.23 8.41
CA LEU A 89 -5.38 13.59 8.67
C LEU A 89 -4.44 13.70 9.90
N GLU A 90 -4.48 12.70 10.79
CA GLU A 90 -3.64 12.60 11.98
C GLU A 90 -2.25 12.00 11.68
N ASP A 91 -2.09 11.34 10.53
CA ASP A 91 -0.80 10.79 10.13
C ASP A 91 0.20 11.93 9.85
N PRO A 92 1.51 11.73 10.05
CA PRO A 92 2.53 12.74 9.74
C PRO A 92 2.44 13.23 8.30
N ALA A 93 2.52 14.55 8.09
CA ALA A 93 2.39 15.20 6.78
C ALA A 93 3.34 14.64 5.71
N ILE A 94 4.49 14.12 6.13
CA ILE A 94 5.46 13.51 5.22
C ILE A 94 4.91 12.27 4.52
N THR A 95 4.04 11.49 5.18
CA THR A 95 3.43 10.29 4.57
C THR A 95 2.56 10.67 3.37
N TYR A 96 1.80 11.75 3.52
CA TYR A 96 1.04 12.36 2.45
C TYR A 96 1.96 12.99 1.39
N GLY A 97 2.89 13.85 1.83
CA GLY A 97 3.73 14.67 0.96
C GLY A 97 4.57 13.84 -0.01
N ILE A 98 5.20 12.77 0.45
CA ILE A 98 6.01 11.88 -0.42
C ILE A 98 5.15 11.18 -1.46
N VAL A 99 4.02 10.59 -1.07
CA VAL A 99 3.15 9.83 -1.99
C VAL A 99 2.50 10.76 -3.00
N PHE A 100 1.89 11.84 -2.52
CA PHE A 100 1.20 12.82 -3.37
C PHE A 100 2.14 13.52 -4.34
N SER A 101 3.35 13.93 -3.88
CA SER A 101 4.34 14.58 -4.75
C SER A 101 4.84 13.66 -5.85
N ASN A 102 4.96 12.36 -5.60
CA ASN A 102 5.30 11.39 -6.64
C ASN A 102 4.17 11.27 -7.67
N PHE A 103 2.90 11.21 -7.25
CA PHE A 103 1.76 11.19 -8.17
C PHE A 103 1.77 12.44 -9.08
N MET A 104 1.95 13.62 -8.48
CA MET A 104 1.91 14.89 -9.20
C MET A 104 3.11 15.12 -10.13
N SER A 105 4.29 14.60 -9.79
CA SER A 105 5.51 14.84 -10.57
C SER A 105 5.81 13.78 -11.62
N LYS A 106 5.37 12.54 -11.39
CA LYS A 106 5.69 11.39 -12.25
C LYS A 106 4.45 10.76 -12.89
N GLY A 107 3.27 11.02 -12.36
CA GLY A 107 2.02 10.37 -12.77
C GLY A 107 1.80 9.03 -12.07
N VAL A 108 0.67 8.42 -12.37
CA VAL A 108 0.29 7.09 -11.91
C VAL A 108 0.22 6.15 -13.10
N PHE A 109 0.74 4.95 -12.95
CA PHE A 109 0.92 3.99 -14.04
C PHE A 109 0.37 2.62 -13.67
N THR A 110 -0.08 1.88 -14.68
CA THR A 110 -0.29 0.44 -14.59
C THR A 110 0.77 -0.31 -15.39
N PHE A 111 0.98 -1.59 -15.06
CA PHE A 111 1.96 -2.43 -15.74
C PHE A 111 1.36 -3.05 -17.01
N GLU A 112 2.04 -2.91 -18.13
CA GLU A 112 1.71 -3.67 -19.34
C GLU A 112 1.93 -5.17 -19.09
N GLY A 113 0.89 -5.96 -19.30
CA GLY A 113 0.88 -7.38 -18.99
C GLY A 113 0.49 -7.72 -17.54
N GLY A 114 0.26 -6.71 -16.69
CA GLY A 114 -0.14 -6.88 -15.28
C GLY A 114 1.04 -7.10 -14.32
N THR A 115 0.73 -7.18 -13.04
CA THR A 115 1.73 -7.37 -11.97
C THR A 115 2.40 -8.74 -12.00
N ASP A 116 1.70 -9.77 -12.49
CA ASP A 116 2.25 -11.11 -12.70
C ASP A 116 3.44 -11.10 -13.67
N ARG A 117 3.36 -10.34 -14.76
CA ARG A 117 4.50 -10.17 -15.68
C ARG A 117 5.70 -9.51 -15.01
N LEU A 118 5.46 -8.46 -14.20
CA LEU A 118 6.54 -7.82 -13.44
C LEU A 118 7.22 -8.81 -12.49
N ILE A 119 6.43 -9.61 -11.74
CA ILE A 119 6.96 -10.63 -10.84
C ILE A 119 7.78 -11.68 -11.59
N MET A 120 7.31 -12.12 -12.75
CA MET A 120 8.05 -13.07 -13.59
C MET A 120 9.41 -12.50 -14.04
N LEU A 121 9.44 -11.25 -14.51
CA LEU A 121 10.69 -10.58 -14.91
C LEU A 121 11.67 -10.45 -13.73
N MET A 122 11.19 -10.05 -12.57
CA MET A 122 12.01 -9.99 -11.35
C MET A 122 12.56 -11.35 -10.96
N HIS A 123 11.76 -12.41 -11.06
CA HIS A 123 12.19 -13.78 -10.78
C HIS A 123 13.26 -14.27 -11.77
N GLU A 124 13.13 -13.94 -13.06
CA GLU A 124 14.12 -14.25 -14.07
C GLU A 124 15.46 -13.53 -13.81
N ASP A 125 15.40 -12.25 -13.38
CA ASP A 125 16.58 -11.48 -13.00
C ASP A 125 17.28 -12.07 -11.77
N LEU A 126 16.54 -12.46 -10.75
CA LEU A 126 17.08 -13.14 -9.57
C LEU A 126 17.82 -14.42 -9.97
N LYS A 127 17.22 -15.27 -10.79
CA LYS A 127 17.85 -16.50 -11.29
C LYS A 127 19.11 -16.22 -12.11
N ARG A 128 19.08 -15.21 -12.98
CA ARG A 128 20.24 -14.82 -13.80
C ARG A 128 21.42 -14.37 -12.94
N ASN A 129 21.13 -13.79 -11.79
CA ASN A 129 22.12 -13.36 -10.81
C ASN A 129 22.50 -14.46 -9.78
N GLY A 130 22.10 -15.71 -10.02
CA GLY A 130 22.49 -16.85 -9.18
C GLY A 130 21.74 -16.95 -7.85
N VAL A 131 20.61 -16.26 -7.69
CA VAL A 131 19.80 -16.32 -6.49
C VAL A 131 18.98 -17.63 -6.48
N ASP A 132 19.08 -18.40 -5.39
CA ASP A 132 18.27 -19.59 -5.14
C ASP A 132 16.90 -19.17 -4.57
N VAL A 133 15.89 -19.11 -5.43
CA VAL A 133 14.52 -18.75 -5.05
C VAL A 133 13.72 -20.00 -4.72
N ARG A 134 13.31 -20.14 -3.48
CA ARG A 134 12.52 -21.26 -2.96
C ARG A 134 11.14 -20.80 -2.54
N ILE A 135 10.14 -21.54 -2.95
CA ILE A 135 8.73 -21.36 -2.57
C ILE A 135 8.32 -22.48 -1.58
N ARG A 136 7.19 -22.29 -0.89
CA ARG A 136 6.69 -23.22 0.14
C ARG A 136 7.72 -23.48 1.25
N CYS A 137 8.44 -22.42 1.60
CA CYS A 137 9.45 -22.40 2.66
C CYS A 137 8.93 -21.49 3.76
N ASP A 138 8.56 -22.07 4.89
CA ASP A 138 8.16 -21.34 6.07
C ASP A 138 9.37 -21.07 6.96
N VAL A 139 9.68 -19.80 7.21
CA VAL A 139 10.76 -19.38 8.10
C VAL A 139 10.18 -19.35 9.52
N GLU A 140 10.55 -20.33 10.32
CA GLU A 140 10.04 -20.53 11.68
C GLU A 140 10.78 -19.67 12.70
N ARG A 141 12.09 -19.45 12.48
CA ARG A 141 12.94 -18.73 13.43
C ARG A 141 14.13 -18.08 12.74
N ILE A 142 14.51 -16.89 13.23
CA ILE A 142 15.78 -16.23 12.97
C ILE A 142 16.68 -16.46 14.21
N HIS A 143 17.84 -17.04 14.00
CA HIS A 143 18.77 -17.34 15.08
C HIS A 143 19.82 -16.24 15.21
N ALA A 144 20.07 -15.82 16.45
CA ALA A 144 21.13 -14.89 16.79
C ALA A 144 21.89 -15.36 18.05
N GLU A 145 23.19 -15.13 18.06
CA GLU A 145 24.07 -15.35 19.21
C GLU A 145 24.85 -14.08 19.47
N GLN A 146 24.94 -13.67 20.72
CA GLN A 146 25.62 -12.43 21.12
C GLN A 146 25.21 -11.22 20.27
N ARG A 147 23.89 -11.10 19.99
CA ARG A 147 23.31 -10.06 19.13
C ARG A 147 23.87 -10.03 17.70
N ARG A 148 24.21 -11.19 17.14
CA ARG A 148 24.62 -11.37 15.74
C ARG A 148 23.84 -12.51 15.13
N VAL A 149 23.31 -12.31 13.93
CA VAL A 149 22.61 -13.36 13.16
C VAL A 149 23.55 -14.53 12.89
N THR A 150 23.06 -15.74 13.07
CA THR A 150 23.77 -17.00 12.73
C THR A 150 23.07 -17.77 11.61
N GLY A 151 21.78 -17.61 11.43
CA GLY A 151 21.00 -18.27 10.39
C GLY A 151 19.50 -18.25 10.63
N VAL A 152 18.80 -19.10 9.92
CA VAL A 152 17.34 -19.26 10.01
C VAL A 152 16.95 -20.73 10.08
N THR A 153 15.84 -21.06 10.72
CA THR A 153 15.17 -22.36 10.58
C THR A 153 14.07 -22.25 9.53
N VAL A 154 14.11 -23.13 8.55
CA VAL A 154 13.14 -23.21 7.44
C VAL A 154 12.66 -24.64 7.30
N ASN A 155 11.35 -24.88 7.46
CA ASN A 155 10.74 -26.21 7.41
C ASN A 155 11.51 -27.23 8.29
N GLY A 156 11.81 -26.85 9.53
CA GLY A 156 12.55 -27.66 10.50
C GLY A 156 14.06 -27.81 10.26
N ARG A 157 14.64 -27.13 9.24
CA ARG A 157 16.08 -27.21 8.91
C ARG A 157 16.78 -25.90 9.18
N PHE A 158 17.90 -25.94 9.88
CA PHE A 158 18.75 -24.79 10.08
C PHE A 158 19.57 -24.48 8.82
N ILE A 159 19.53 -23.23 8.39
CA ILE A 159 20.33 -22.68 7.28
C ILE A 159 21.20 -21.57 7.84
N ARG A 160 22.53 -21.77 7.77
CA ARG A 160 23.50 -20.77 8.22
C ARG A 160 23.48 -19.55 7.29
N ALA A 161 23.52 -18.35 7.87
CA ALA A 161 23.59 -17.10 7.13
C ALA A 161 24.45 -16.07 7.86
N ARG A 162 25.18 -15.23 7.10
CA ARG A 162 25.93 -14.10 7.66
C ARG A 162 25.03 -12.88 7.89
N SER A 163 23.95 -12.80 7.15
CA SER A 163 22.94 -11.75 7.27
C SER A 163 21.57 -12.30 6.87
N VAL A 164 20.52 -11.74 7.44
CA VAL A 164 19.12 -12.05 7.13
C VAL A 164 18.38 -10.75 6.86
N VAL A 165 17.68 -10.70 5.74
CA VAL A 165 16.73 -9.61 5.42
C VAL A 165 15.33 -10.20 5.58
N SER A 166 14.59 -9.72 6.58
CA SER A 166 13.20 -10.11 6.80
C SER A 166 12.27 -9.24 5.96
N ASN A 167 11.33 -9.85 5.26
CA ASN A 167 10.18 -9.17 4.63
C ASN A 167 8.86 -9.47 5.39
N ALA A 168 8.92 -10.17 6.51
CA ALA A 168 7.76 -10.38 7.38
C ALA A 168 7.35 -9.05 8.05
N ASN A 169 6.15 -9.00 8.65
CA ASN A 169 5.77 -7.84 9.45
C ASN A 169 6.84 -7.54 10.52
N ILE A 170 7.20 -6.26 10.73
CA ILE A 170 8.29 -5.89 11.64
C ILE A 170 8.05 -6.37 13.06
N LYS A 171 6.80 -6.33 13.56
CA LYS A 171 6.46 -6.87 14.89
C LYS A 171 6.67 -8.38 14.94
N ALA A 172 6.30 -9.11 13.90
CA ALA A 172 6.55 -10.54 13.81
C ALA A 172 8.06 -10.84 13.73
N THR A 173 8.81 -10.05 12.99
CA THR A 173 10.28 -10.19 12.89
C THR A 173 10.95 -10.08 14.25
N VAL A 174 10.59 -9.07 15.03
CA VAL A 174 11.20 -8.79 16.35
C VAL A 174 10.66 -9.75 17.42
N LEU A 175 9.32 -9.77 17.60
CA LEU A 175 8.69 -10.39 18.77
C LEU A 175 8.50 -11.92 18.62
N GLN A 176 8.49 -12.45 17.41
CA GLN A 176 8.19 -13.85 17.14
C GLN A 176 9.36 -14.58 16.48
N LEU A 177 9.81 -14.13 15.31
CA LEU A 177 10.82 -14.83 14.52
C LEU A 177 12.21 -14.78 15.16
N THR A 178 12.62 -13.63 15.69
CA THR A 178 13.93 -13.48 16.35
C THR A 178 13.83 -13.78 17.85
N GLY A 179 12.77 -13.29 18.49
CA GLY A 179 12.56 -13.42 19.93
C GLY A 179 13.13 -12.22 20.70
N GLU A 180 12.44 -11.85 21.76
CA GLU A 180 12.67 -10.60 22.50
C GLU A 180 14.02 -10.52 23.21
N ASP A 181 14.57 -11.68 23.61
CA ASP A 181 15.82 -11.78 24.38
C ASP A 181 17.06 -11.20 23.68
N HIS A 182 16.94 -10.93 22.38
CA HIS A 182 18.03 -10.39 21.54
C HIS A 182 18.03 -8.87 21.44
N PHE A 183 17.02 -8.18 21.99
CA PHE A 183 16.81 -6.74 21.85
C PHE A 183 16.84 -6.02 23.20
N ASP A 184 17.08 -4.72 23.17
CA ASP A 184 16.92 -3.87 24.32
C ASP A 184 15.44 -3.72 24.70
N LYS A 185 15.16 -3.60 26.00
CA LYS A 185 13.79 -3.49 26.49
C LYS A 185 13.02 -2.34 25.86
N ASP A 186 13.63 -1.16 25.75
CA ASP A 186 12.98 0.02 25.17
C ASP A 186 12.62 -0.23 23.70
N PHE A 187 13.51 -0.89 22.93
CA PHE A 187 13.23 -1.25 21.55
C PHE A 187 12.06 -2.24 21.42
N ILE A 188 11.94 -3.19 22.37
CA ILE A 188 10.79 -4.10 22.42
C ILE A 188 9.50 -3.36 22.71
N ASP A 189 9.52 -2.46 23.72
CA ASP A 189 8.35 -1.70 24.12
C ASP A 189 7.89 -0.75 22.99
N GLU A 190 8.82 -0.09 22.31
CA GLU A 190 8.55 0.68 21.10
C GLU A 190 7.98 -0.21 19.98
N THR A 191 8.55 -1.38 19.73
CA THR A 191 8.04 -2.34 18.73
C THR A 191 6.61 -2.77 19.02
N ARG A 192 6.28 -3.02 20.28
CA ARG A 192 4.92 -3.37 20.72
C ARG A 192 3.93 -2.23 20.49
N ALA A 193 4.37 -1.01 20.71
CA ALA A 193 3.58 0.21 20.55
C ALA A 193 3.33 0.58 19.07
N VAL A 194 4.11 0.05 18.12
CA VAL A 194 3.90 0.30 16.68
C VAL A 194 2.48 -0.05 16.29
N ARG A 195 1.75 0.92 15.73
CA ARG A 195 0.41 0.72 15.19
C ARG A 195 0.48 0.04 13.82
N LEU A 196 -0.41 -0.91 13.60
CA LEU A 196 -0.60 -1.50 12.27
C LEU A 196 -1.49 -0.60 11.43
N ASN A 197 -1.28 -0.64 10.12
CA ASN A 197 -2.20 -0.01 9.21
C ASN A 197 -3.49 -0.86 9.11
N ASN A 198 -4.55 -0.27 8.56
CA ASN A 198 -5.79 -0.99 8.29
C ASN A 198 -5.59 -2.11 7.26
N SER A 199 -6.56 -2.99 7.19
CA SER A 199 -6.70 -3.97 6.13
C SER A 199 -7.53 -3.40 4.97
N SER A 200 -7.88 -4.26 4.02
CA SER A 200 -8.69 -3.90 2.86
C SER A 200 -9.66 -5.02 2.53
N THR A 201 -10.74 -4.68 1.84
CA THR A 201 -11.52 -5.62 1.04
C THR A 201 -11.36 -5.29 -0.43
N GLN A 202 -11.38 -6.32 -1.29
CA GLN A 202 -11.34 -6.12 -2.74
C GLN A 202 -12.35 -7.03 -3.43
N VAL A 203 -12.97 -6.53 -4.49
CA VAL A 203 -13.83 -7.31 -5.37
C VAL A 203 -13.24 -7.28 -6.77
N TYR A 204 -12.96 -8.46 -7.30
CA TYR A 204 -12.40 -8.67 -8.64
C TYR A 204 -13.50 -9.10 -9.58
N MET A 205 -13.68 -8.40 -10.69
CA MET A 205 -14.76 -8.60 -11.65
C MET A 205 -14.20 -8.75 -13.05
N GLY A 206 -14.20 -9.99 -13.56
CA GLY A 206 -13.82 -10.30 -14.95
C GLY A 206 -15.03 -10.20 -15.87
N LEU A 207 -14.93 -9.45 -16.97
CA LEU A 207 -15.99 -9.36 -17.97
C LEU A 207 -15.90 -10.52 -18.97
N LYS A 208 -17.03 -10.89 -19.57
CA LYS A 208 -17.10 -11.80 -20.71
C LYS A 208 -16.19 -11.32 -21.85
N ALA A 209 -15.69 -12.22 -22.66
CA ALA A 209 -14.69 -11.90 -23.68
C ALA A 209 -15.15 -10.87 -24.72
N GLU A 210 -16.43 -10.88 -25.04
CA GLU A 210 -17.11 -9.98 -25.97
C GLU A 210 -17.51 -8.62 -25.39
N GLU A 211 -17.59 -8.55 -24.05
CA GLU A 211 -18.04 -7.33 -23.37
C GLU A 211 -16.92 -6.28 -23.31
N ARG A 212 -17.34 -5.03 -23.40
CA ARG A 212 -16.45 -3.87 -23.33
C ARG A 212 -17.01 -2.87 -22.33
N ILE A 213 -16.09 -2.09 -21.76
CA ILE A 213 -16.40 -0.90 -20.98
C ILE A 213 -16.04 0.28 -21.84
N ASP A 214 -16.89 1.29 -21.88
CA ASP A 214 -16.56 2.57 -22.51
C ASP A 214 -15.36 3.19 -21.79
N GLU A 215 -14.28 3.48 -22.52
CA GLU A 215 -13.07 4.04 -21.92
C GLU A 215 -13.27 5.44 -21.34
N SER A 216 -14.37 6.13 -21.70
CA SER A 216 -14.80 7.37 -21.04
C SER A 216 -15.20 7.19 -19.57
N THR A 217 -15.46 5.94 -19.12
CA THR A 217 -15.65 5.61 -17.70
C THR A 217 -14.43 5.98 -16.87
N GLY A 218 -13.24 5.94 -17.47
CA GLY A 218 -11.96 6.30 -16.86
C GLY A 218 -11.08 5.09 -16.56
N ASP A 219 -9.84 5.35 -16.14
CA ASP A 219 -8.89 4.33 -15.71
C ASP A 219 -9.02 4.04 -14.21
N LEU A 220 -9.38 5.08 -13.44
CA LEU A 220 -9.51 5.03 -11.99
C LEU A 220 -10.68 5.91 -11.55
N LEU A 221 -11.52 5.38 -10.67
CA LEU A 221 -12.66 6.09 -10.11
C LEU A 221 -12.61 6.02 -8.59
N PHE A 222 -12.63 7.20 -7.95
CA PHE A 222 -12.87 7.36 -6.53
C PHE A 222 -14.35 7.72 -6.34
N SER A 223 -15.11 6.79 -5.75
CA SER A 223 -16.55 6.93 -5.56
C SER A 223 -16.89 6.96 -4.08
N SER A 224 -17.73 7.90 -3.66
CA SER A 224 -18.23 7.97 -2.30
C SER A 224 -19.67 8.45 -2.25
N THR A 225 -20.43 7.92 -1.31
CA THR A 225 -21.77 8.39 -0.95
C THR A 225 -21.78 9.22 0.35
N ALA A 226 -20.65 9.28 1.06
CA ALA A 226 -20.54 10.04 2.29
C ALA A 226 -20.66 11.56 2.03
N PRO A 227 -21.50 12.31 2.76
CA PRO A 227 -21.67 13.73 2.54
C PRO A 227 -20.42 14.53 2.95
N ALA A 228 -19.72 14.12 4.00
CA ALA A 228 -18.49 14.71 4.50
C ALA A 228 -17.29 13.78 4.26
N PHE A 229 -16.08 14.32 4.35
CA PHE A 229 -14.83 13.56 4.29
C PHE A 229 -14.33 13.30 5.71
N GLU A 230 -14.67 12.15 6.25
CA GLU A 230 -14.25 11.70 7.59
C GLU A 230 -13.43 10.42 7.45
N THR A 231 -12.17 10.46 7.87
CA THR A 231 -11.26 9.33 7.73
C THR A 231 -11.68 8.10 8.54
N GLU A 232 -12.40 8.30 9.65
CA GLU A 232 -12.94 7.24 10.49
C GLU A 232 -14.05 6.46 9.82
N MET A 233 -14.89 7.13 9.01
CA MET A 233 -15.96 6.48 8.23
C MET A 233 -15.43 5.52 7.17
N LEU A 234 -14.17 5.66 6.75
CA LEU A 234 -13.55 4.78 5.76
C LEU A 234 -13.31 3.36 6.27
N LEU A 235 -13.30 3.18 7.59
CA LEU A 235 -13.17 1.88 8.24
C LEU A 235 -14.53 1.31 8.70
N SER A 236 -15.61 2.04 8.44
CA SER A 236 -16.95 1.58 8.77
C SER A 236 -17.29 0.29 8.02
N ARG A 237 -18.03 -0.59 8.69
CA ARG A 237 -18.62 -1.78 8.05
C ARG A 237 -19.60 -1.39 6.94
N ASP A 238 -20.28 -0.24 7.10
CA ASP A 238 -21.12 0.36 6.06
C ASP A 238 -20.22 1.09 5.06
N ILE A 239 -19.95 0.43 3.93
CA ILE A 239 -19.01 0.91 2.92
C ILE A 239 -19.61 2.09 2.16
N THR A 240 -19.14 3.28 2.47
CA THR A 240 -19.52 4.54 1.80
C THR A 240 -18.58 4.96 0.69
N SER A 241 -17.39 4.38 0.65
CA SER A 241 -16.32 4.81 -0.26
C SER A 241 -15.63 3.63 -0.93
N ARG A 242 -15.44 3.70 -2.24
CA ARG A 242 -14.77 2.68 -3.06
C ARG A 242 -13.84 3.31 -4.08
N THR A 243 -12.73 2.63 -4.34
CA THR A 243 -11.92 2.87 -5.52
C THR A 243 -12.25 1.79 -6.55
N PHE A 244 -12.52 2.17 -7.80
CA PHE A 244 -12.63 1.24 -8.92
C PHE A 244 -11.46 1.46 -9.88
N SER A 245 -10.70 0.41 -10.14
CA SER A 245 -9.64 0.39 -11.16
C SER A 245 -10.13 -0.38 -12.36
N PHE A 246 -10.06 0.23 -13.55
CA PHE A 246 -10.50 -0.36 -14.80
C PHE A 246 -9.28 -0.79 -15.62
N TYR A 247 -9.21 -2.06 -15.95
CA TYR A 247 -8.14 -2.63 -16.75
C TYR A 247 -8.71 -3.05 -18.11
N TYR A 248 -8.42 -2.26 -19.12
CA TYR A 248 -8.84 -2.49 -20.49
C TYR A 248 -7.93 -3.49 -21.21
N PRO A 249 -8.36 -4.08 -22.34
CA PRO A 249 -7.55 -5.02 -23.12
C PRO A 249 -6.16 -4.49 -23.49
N ARG A 250 -6.01 -3.17 -23.68
CA ARG A 250 -4.72 -2.52 -23.96
C ARG A 250 -3.67 -2.72 -22.87
N THR A 251 -4.09 -3.00 -21.64
CA THR A 251 -3.16 -3.25 -20.53
C THR A 251 -2.50 -4.63 -20.61
N ARG A 252 -3.08 -5.54 -21.42
CA ARG A 252 -2.58 -6.90 -21.67
C ARG A 252 -2.62 -7.24 -23.15
N PRO A 253 -1.82 -6.59 -24.01
CA PRO A 253 -1.92 -6.69 -25.46
C PRO A 253 -1.63 -8.10 -26.00
N GLN A 254 -0.91 -8.93 -25.25
CA GLN A 254 -0.58 -10.32 -25.60
C GLN A 254 -1.54 -11.35 -24.96
N GLY A 255 -2.50 -10.89 -24.14
CA GLY A 255 -3.48 -11.74 -23.48
C GLY A 255 -4.79 -11.85 -24.25
N ARG A 256 -5.74 -12.60 -23.68
CA ARG A 256 -7.12 -12.55 -24.18
C ARG A 256 -7.69 -11.15 -23.94
N PRO A 257 -8.37 -10.55 -24.93
CA PRO A 257 -8.89 -9.19 -24.82
C PRO A 257 -10.10 -9.14 -23.88
N ARG A 258 -9.86 -9.08 -22.59
CA ARG A 258 -10.90 -8.95 -21.55
C ARG A 258 -10.69 -7.67 -20.73
N CYS A 259 -11.80 -7.09 -20.28
CA CYS A 259 -11.77 -6.07 -19.27
C CYS A 259 -11.79 -6.73 -17.87
N LEU A 260 -11.07 -6.12 -16.94
CA LEU A 260 -11.10 -6.46 -15.53
C LEU A 260 -11.39 -5.19 -14.73
N ILE A 261 -12.27 -5.28 -13.74
CA ILE A 261 -12.50 -4.21 -12.78
C ILE A 261 -12.10 -4.72 -11.39
N VAL A 262 -11.39 -3.89 -10.65
CA VAL A 262 -11.06 -4.17 -9.25
C VAL A 262 -11.63 -3.05 -8.40
N SER A 263 -12.53 -3.38 -7.47
CA SER A 263 -12.97 -2.48 -6.42
C SER A 263 -12.12 -2.69 -5.17
N SER A 264 -11.73 -1.62 -4.50
CA SER A 264 -11.00 -1.67 -3.24
C SER A 264 -11.63 -0.74 -2.21
N THR A 265 -11.69 -1.20 -0.95
CA THR A 265 -12.08 -0.38 0.20
C THR A 265 -11.17 -0.69 1.40
N ASN A 266 -11.04 0.27 2.30
CA ASN A 266 -10.42 0.03 3.60
C ASN A 266 -11.32 -0.84 4.48
N ALA A 267 -10.73 -1.62 5.39
CA ALA A 267 -11.48 -2.49 6.28
C ALA A 267 -10.73 -2.78 7.58
N ASN A 268 -11.48 -3.00 8.66
CA ASN A 268 -10.95 -3.51 9.90
C ASN A 268 -10.91 -5.04 9.89
N PHE A 269 -9.85 -5.61 10.44
CA PHE A 269 -9.74 -7.06 10.60
C PHE A 269 -10.80 -7.62 11.57
N SER A 270 -11.11 -6.88 12.64
CA SER A 270 -12.11 -7.26 13.65
C SER A 270 -13.49 -7.55 13.07
N ASP A 271 -13.89 -6.83 12.01
CA ASP A 271 -15.20 -7.01 11.39
C ASP A 271 -15.34 -8.37 10.67
N TRP A 272 -14.23 -9.06 10.45
CA TRP A 272 -14.16 -10.33 9.71
C TRP A 272 -13.59 -11.49 10.52
N SER A 273 -12.86 -11.22 11.64
CA SER A 273 -12.08 -12.24 12.36
C SER A 273 -12.94 -13.32 13.02
N ASP A 274 -14.04 -12.91 13.63
CA ASP A 274 -14.85 -13.77 14.51
C ASP A 274 -16.08 -14.34 13.82
N LEU A 275 -16.29 -14.01 12.53
CA LEU A 275 -17.39 -14.56 11.75
C LEU A 275 -17.22 -16.07 11.59
N ASP A 276 -18.29 -16.81 11.83
CA ASP A 276 -18.33 -18.23 11.49
C ASP A 276 -18.29 -18.43 9.96
N LYS A 277 -18.26 -19.68 9.52
CA LYS A 277 -18.13 -19.98 8.08
C LYS A 277 -19.32 -19.46 7.27
N HIS A 278 -20.51 -19.54 7.82
CA HIS A 278 -21.75 -19.14 7.14
C HIS A 278 -21.85 -17.61 7.08
N GLU A 279 -21.65 -16.95 8.22
CA GLU A 279 -21.59 -15.49 8.33
C GLU A 279 -20.52 -14.88 7.43
N TYR A 280 -19.35 -15.51 7.38
CA TYR A 280 -18.24 -15.06 6.53
C TYR A 280 -18.62 -15.13 5.05
N GLN A 281 -19.24 -16.22 4.58
CA GLN A 281 -19.67 -16.33 3.18
C GLN A 281 -20.80 -15.35 2.87
N ALA A 282 -21.76 -15.18 3.77
CA ALA A 282 -22.84 -14.21 3.62
C ALA A 282 -22.28 -12.76 3.50
N SER A 283 -21.35 -12.39 4.38
CA SER A 283 -20.69 -11.07 4.34
C SER A 283 -19.86 -10.86 3.07
N LYS A 284 -19.19 -11.91 2.56
CA LYS A 284 -18.50 -11.83 1.25
C LYS A 284 -19.47 -11.62 0.10
N GLN A 285 -20.62 -12.30 0.11
CA GLN A 285 -21.63 -12.14 -0.92
C GLN A 285 -22.24 -10.73 -0.86
N ASP A 286 -22.56 -10.23 0.33
CA ASP A 286 -23.05 -8.87 0.53
C ASP A 286 -22.05 -7.81 0.02
N LEU A 287 -20.76 -7.99 0.31
CA LEU A 287 -19.69 -7.15 -0.23
C LEU A 287 -19.67 -7.13 -1.76
N ILE A 288 -19.88 -8.28 -2.41
CA ILE A 288 -19.97 -8.39 -3.87
C ILE A 288 -21.19 -7.64 -4.38
N GLU A 289 -22.38 -7.92 -3.82
CA GLU A 289 -23.64 -7.33 -4.28
C GLU A 289 -23.64 -5.81 -4.14
N THR A 290 -23.26 -5.30 -2.97
CA THR A 290 -23.18 -3.84 -2.75
C THR A 290 -22.14 -3.16 -3.61
N THR A 291 -21.06 -3.87 -3.99
CA THR A 291 -20.05 -3.36 -4.93
C THR A 291 -20.58 -3.31 -6.36
N LEU A 292 -21.34 -4.33 -6.79
CA LEU A 292 -21.98 -4.36 -8.10
C LEU A 292 -23.07 -3.28 -8.21
N ASP A 293 -23.88 -3.06 -7.17
CA ASP A 293 -24.84 -1.96 -7.12
C ASP A 293 -24.19 -0.59 -7.27
N ALA A 294 -23.09 -0.37 -6.55
CA ALA A 294 -22.33 0.88 -6.66
C ALA A 294 -21.70 1.07 -8.04
N LEU A 295 -21.24 -0.02 -8.69
CA LEU A 295 -20.61 0.02 -10.01
C LEU A 295 -21.64 0.21 -11.13
N ASP A 296 -22.87 -0.27 -10.99
CA ASP A 296 -23.93 -0.18 -12.02
C ASP A 296 -24.22 1.27 -12.43
N LYS A 297 -24.04 2.22 -11.50
CA LYS A 297 -24.12 3.67 -11.78
C LYS A 297 -23.15 4.12 -12.88
N TYR A 298 -22.02 3.46 -13.03
CA TYR A 298 -20.92 3.86 -13.95
C TYR A 298 -20.79 2.93 -15.15
N VAL A 299 -21.16 1.68 -14.97
CA VAL A 299 -21.17 0.66 -16.02
C VAL A 299 -22.54 -0.04 -15.97
N PRO A 300 -23.55 0.50 -16.66
CA PRO A 300 -24.91 -0.04 -16.65
C PRO A 300 -24.97 -1.52 -17.03
N ASP A 301 -25.87 -2.26 -16.39
CA ASP A 301 -26.06 -3.70 -16.60
C ASP A 301 -24.81 -4.55 -16.31
N ILE A 302 -23.95 -4.10 -15.40
CA ILE A 302 -22.65 -4.75 -15.11
C ILE A 302 -22.82 -6.23 -14.75
N ARG A 303 -23.88 -6.60 -14.01
CA ARG A 303 -24.13 -7.99 -13.63
C ARG A 303 -24.26 -8.92 -14.84
N SER A 304 -24.87 -8.45 -15.92
CA SER A 304 -25.03 -9.23 -17.16
C SER A 304 -23.72 -9.40 -17.92
N LYS A 305 -22.75 -8.52 -17.72
CA LYS A 305 -21.47 -8.46 -18.43
C LYS A 305 -20.36 -9.28 -17.76
N ILE A 306 -20.51 -9.61 -16.48
CA ILE A 306 -19.52 -10.36 -15.69
C ILE A 306 -19.66 -11.86 -15.94
N ASP A 307 -18.52 -12.57 -16.11
CA ASP A 307 -18.44 -14.03 -16.10
C ASP A 307 -17.67 -14.57 -14.88
N HIS A 308 -16.96 -13.73 -14.16
CA HIS A 308 -16.23 -14.10 -12.94
C HIS A 308 -16.25 -12.97 -11.92
N VAL A 309 -16.59 -13.30 -10.69
CA VAL A 309 -16.49 -12.36 -9.55
C VAL A 309 -15.95 -13.08 -8.32
N GLU A 310 -15.03 -12.44 -7.64
CA GLU A 310 -14.44 -12.94 -6.40
C GLU A 310 -14.15 -11.78 -5.45
N ALA A 311 -14.25 -12.03 -4.14
CA ALA A 311 -13.90 -11.04 -3.11
C ALA A 311 -12.75 -11.54 -2.22
N SER A 312 -11.82 -10.66 -1.90
CA SER A 312 -10.86 -10.81 -0.81
C SER A 312 -11.24 -9.92 0.39
N THR A 313 -10.86 -10.38 1.57
CA THR A 313 -11.21 -9.78 2.86
C THR A 313 -9.95 -9.67 3.72
N PRO A 314 -9.99 -8.98 4.87
CA PRO A 314 -8.88 -8.97 5.82
C PRO A 314 -8.34 -10.37 6.20
N ARG A 315 -9.22 -11.40 6.26
CA ARG A 315 -8.79 -12.79 6.47
C ARG A 315 -7.99 -13.33 5.28
N THR A 316 -8.33 -12.95 4.05
CA THR A 316 -7.58 -13.30 2.84
C THR A 316 -6.20 -12.67 2.86
N PHE A 317 -6.12 -11.37 3.18
CA PHE A 317 -4.83 -10.68 3.31
C PHE A 317 -3.95 -11.35 4.37
N ARG A 318 -4.48 -11.61 5.58
CA ARG A 318 -3.74 -12.31 6.63
C ARG A 318 -3.25 -13.68 6.18
N HIS A 319 -4.10 -14.46 5.48
CA HIS A 319 -3.76 -15.80 5.03
C HIS A 319 -2.57 -15.80 4.05
N TYR A 320 -2.57 -14.91 3.06
CA TYR A 320 -1.54 -14.92 2.02
C TYR A 320 -0.28 -14.13 2.38
N THR A 321 -0.36 -13.15 3.26
CA THR A 321 0.78 -12.28 3.61
C THR A 321 1.37 -12.58 4.98
N SER A 322 0.68 -13.34 5.82
CA SER A 322 0.99 -13.55 7.24
C SER A 322 1.10 -12.24 8.05
N HIS A 323 0.64 -11.12 7.50
CA HIS A 323 0.63 -9.85 8.23
C HIS A 323 -0.39 -9.89 9.37
N ALA A 324 0.02 -9.44 10.54
CA ALA A 324 -0.86 -9.30 11.68
C ALA A 324 -2.06 -8.41 11.31
N LEU A 325 -3.26 -8.81 11.73
CA LEU A 325 -4.53 -8.15 11.42
C LEU A 325 -4.79 -7.94 9.91
N GLY A 326 -4.14 -8.74 9.04
CA GLY A 326 -4.29 -8.60 7.59
C GLY A 326 -3.93 -7.20 7.06
N ALA A 327 -3.04 -6.46 7.75
CA ALA A 327 -2.66 -5.10 7.37
C ALA A 327 -2.14 -5.03 5.94
N SER A 328 -2.78 -4.22 5.09
CA SER A 328 -2.48 -4.16 3.66
C SER A 328 -1.21 -3.37 3.34
N PHE A 329 -0.85 -2.38 4.17
CA PHE A 329 0.34 -1.53 4.04
C PHE A 329 1.26 -1.61 5.27
N GLY A 330 1.26 -2.73 5.96
CA GLY A 330 2.14 -3.00 7.09
C GLY A 330 1.85 -2.13 8.31
N THR A 331 2.73 -1.20 8.66
CA THR A 331 2.62 -0.37 9.87
C THR A 331 2.37 1.10 9.55
N LYS A 332 1.90 1.86 10.54
CA LYS A 332 1.95 3.32 10.53
C LYS A 332 3.41 3.79 10.57
N PHE A 333 3.62 5.11 10.45
CA PHE A 333 4.93 5.74 10.22
C PHE A 333 6.01 5.34 11.23
N GLU A 334 5.64 5.22 12.51
CA GLU A 334 6.55 4.88 13.60
C GLU A 334 7.26 3.54 13.43
N GLY A 335 6.67 2.58 12.74
CA GLY A 335 7.29 1.29 12.45
C GLY A 335 8.56 1.36 11.61
N LEU A 336 8.75 2.47 10.90
CA LEU A 336 9.94 2.67 10.09
C LEU A 336 11.19 2.88 10.93
N ALA A 337 11.09 3.57 12.07
CA ALA A 337 12.20 3.74 13.01
C ALA A 337 12.67 2.38 13.55
N ILE A 338 11.72 1.50 13.92
CA ILE A 338 12.01 0.14 14.36
C ILE A 338 12.70 -0.66 13.26
N SER A 339 12.16 -0.62 12.04
CA SER A 339 12.74 -1.33 10.88
C SER A 339 14.20 -0.93 10.63
N ARG A 340 14.49 0.37 10.63
CA ARG A 340 15.84 0.91 10.44
C ARG A 340 16.79 0.69 11.62
N GLY A 341 16.23 0.58 12.82
CA GLY A 341 16.98 0.31 14.05
C GLY A 341 17.42 -1.15 14.19
N LEU A 342 16.83 -2.07 13.43
CA LEU A 342 16.95 -3.51 13.65
C LEU A 342 18.41 -4.01 13.61
N SER A 343 19.20 -3.59 12.61
CA SER A 343 20.59 -4.00 12.45
C SER A 343 21.53 -3.45 13.55
N LYS A 344 21.13 -2.39 14.26
CA LYS A 344 21.83 -1.85 15.42
C LYS A 344 21.59 -2.68 16.67
N GLN A 345 20.43 -3.31 16.76
CA GLN A 345 20.06 -4.22 17.86
C GLN A 345 20.68 -5.60 17.67
N VAL A 346 20.55 -6.16 16.47
CA VAL A 346 21.08 -7.48 16.11
C VAL A 346 21.86 -7.36 14.80
N GLN A 347 23.18 -7.43 14.91
CA GLN A 347 24.08 -7.30 13.77
C GLN A 347 23.78 -8.35 12.69
N GLY A 348 23.62 -7.90 11.45
CA GLY A 348 23.30 -8.76 10.31
C GLY A 348 21.80 -9.05 10.14
N LEU A 349 20.94 -8.54 11.04
CA LEU A 349 19.48 -8.60 10.87
C LEU A 349 18.96 -7.28 10.28
N PHE A 350 18.31 -7.38 9.14
CA PHE A 350 17.71 -6.25 8.43
C PHE A 350 16.24 -6.51 8.15
N HIS A 351 15.49 -5.45 7.85
CA HIS A 351 14.09 -5.54 7.47
C HIS A 351 13.81 -4.72 6.23
N ALA A 352 13.12 -5.31 5.27
CA ALA A 352 12.68 -4.68 4.01
C ALA A 352 11.20 -4.94 3.70
N GLY A 353 10.39 -5.19 4.74
CA GLY A 353 8.95 -5.39 4.61
C GLY A 353 8.17 -4.08 4.50
N SER A 354 6.87 -4.20 4.28
CA SER A 354 5.95 -3.06 4.27
C SER A 354 5.90 -2.36 5.62
N VAL A 355 6.36 -1.12 5.68
CA VAL A 355 6.51 -0.37 6.93
C VAL A 355 6.33 1.13 6.68
N GLY A 356 5.74 1.81 7.66
CA GLY A 356 5.63 3.27 7.68
C GLY A 356 4.81 3.85 6.52
N ILE A 357 3.91 3.08 5.94
CA ILE A 357 3.09 3.43 4.76
C ILE A 357 3.95 3.76 3.52
N ILE A 358 4.89 4.71 3.64
CA ILE A 358 5.74 5.21 2.54
C ILE A 358 6.70 4.16 1.96
N MET A 359 7.10 3.17 2.76
CA MET A 359 7.90 2.01 2.32
C MET A 359 7.00 0.82 1.97
N SER A 360 5.80 1.10 1.50
CA SER A 360 4.80 0.11 1.12
C SER A 360 4.34 0.33 -0.33
N GLY A 361 3.54 -0.62 -0.84
CA GLY A 361 3.20 -0.64 -2.26
C GLY A 361 4.43 -0.91 -3.15
N TRP A 362 4.25 -0.96 -4.46
CA TRP A 362 5.33 -1.30 -5.40
C TRP A 362 6.52 -0.35 -5.31
N LEU A 363 6.26 0.97 -5.41
CA LEU A 363 7.33 1.97 -5.41
C LEU A 363 8.08 2.04 -4.08
N GLY A 364 7.35 2.09 -2.97
CA GLY A 364 7.94 2.18 -1.64
C GLY A 364 8.73 0.94 -1.28
N ALA A 365 8.18 -0.26 -1.52
CA ALA A 365 8.84 -1.53 -1.21
C ALA A 365 10.10 -1.76 -2.04
N ILE A 366 10.08 -1.45 -3.34
CA ILE A 366 11.26 -1.59 -4.21
C ILE A 366 12.37 -0.61 -3.75
N ASN A 367 12.04 0.66 -3.51
CA ASN A 367 13.01 1.65 -3.04
C ASN A 367 13.61 1.26 -1.68
N TYR A 368 12.78 0.77 -0.76
CA TYR A 368 13.26 0.35 0.54
C TYR A 368 14.15 -0.91 0.44
N GLY A 369 13.80 -1.84 -0.44
CA GLY A 369 14.64 -2.99 -0.76
C GLY A 369 16.04 -2.59 -1.24
N VAL A 370 16.16 -1.57 -2.10
CA VAL A 370 17.44 -1.03 -2.56
C VAL A 370 18.24 -0.40 -1.41
N ILE A 371 17.60 0.39 -0.54
CA ILE A 371 18.25 0.99 0.64
C ILE A 371 18.84 -0.10 1.53
N VAL A 372 18.03 -1.11 1.87
CA VAL A 372 18.43 -2.21 2.75
C VAL A 372 19.52 -3.07 2.09
N ALA A 373 19.43 -3.33 0.79
CA ALA A 373 20.47 -4.07 0.05
C ALA A 373 21.83 -3.39 0.14
N ASN A 374 21.89 -2.05 0.03
CA ASN A 374 23.14 -1.29 0.19
C ASN A 374 23.72 -1.40 1.61
N GLU A 375 22.86 -1.43 2.64
CA GLU A 375 23.29 -1.62 4.02
C GLU A 375 23.87 -3.03 4.25
N VAL A 376 23.23 -4.05 3.67
CA VAL A 376 23.72 -5.45 3.71
C VAL A 376 25.06 -5.56 3.01
N ASP A 377 25.20 -4.95 1.85
CA ASP A 377 26.42 -4.95 1.05
C ASP A 377 27.59 -4.33 1.84
N ALA A 378 27.37 -3.15 2.42
CA ALA A 378 28.36 -2.48 3.28
C ALA A 378 28.81 -3.36 4.46
N LEU A 379 27.89 -4.10 5.10
CA LEU A 379 28.22 -5.04 6.19
C LEU A 379 29.08 -6.19 5.69
N LEU A 380 28.73 -6.79 4.55
CA LEU A 380 29.41 -7.95 4.00
C LEU A 380 30.83 -7.62 3.49
N PHE A 381 31.03 -6.43 2.92
CA PHE A 381 32.34 -5.95 2.49
C PHE A 381 33.27 -5.61 3.65
N SER A 382 32.75 -4.92 4.70
CA SER A 382 33.56 -4.58 5.87
C SER A 382 34.07 -5.81 6.62
N SER A 383 33.31 -6.91 6.62
CA SER A 383 33.73 -8.19 7.22
C SER A 383 34.75 -8.97 6.37
N SER A 384 34.87 -8.67 5.08
CA SER A 384 35.85 -9.32 4.19
C SER A 384 37.25 -8.74 4.34
N THR A 385 37.37 -7.44 4.72
CA THR A 385 38.67 -6.75 4.94
C THR A 385 39.33 -7.07 6.28
N SER A 386 38.54 -7.54 7.27
CA SER A 386 39.11 -7.90 8.60
C SER A 386 39.65 -9.33 8.70
N THR A 387 39.54 -10.14 7.65
CA THR A 387 40.07 -11.54 7.60
C THR A 387 41.42 -11.64 6.87
N VAL A 388 42.02 -10.53 6.47
CA VAL A 388 43.33 -10.48 5.73
C VAL A 388 44.41 -9.72 6.54
N SER A 389 44.32 -9.68 7.87
CA SER A 389 45.34 -9.11 8.75
C SER A 389 45.86 -10.15 9.73
#